data_93147b6741566655a8a7bbcae51599e3
#
_entry.id   93147b6741566655a8a7bbcae51599e3
#
_cell.length_a   1.000
_cell.length_b   1.000
_cell.length_c   1.000
_cell.angle_alpha   90.00
_cell.angle_beta   90.00
_cell.angle_gamma   90.00
#
_symmetry.space_group_name_H-M   'P 1'
#
loop_
_entity.id
_entity.type
_entity.pdbx_description
1 polymer ?
#
loop_
_entity_poly.entity_id
_entity_poly.type
_entity_poly.pdbx_seq_one_letter_code
_entity_poly.pdbx_strand_id
1 'polypeptide(L)'
;MCGIVGYIGREQAAPILLNGLGRLEYRGYDSAGICVAADGVLHVEKCKGRLANLEEKTEHGALLPGTLGIGHTRWATHGEPNDINSHPHLSQNGKIALVHNGIIENYLEIRTFLEEKGVKFVSQTDSEVVAQLLEYCLGLPETNTVPDAIYMVLH
;
A
#
# COMPACT_ATOMS: atom_id res chain seq x y z
N MET A 1 0.69 13.49 10.42
CA MET A 1 0.61 12.08 10.89
C MET A 1 -0.14 11.26 9.87
N CYS A 2 0.38 10.09 9.50
CA CYS A 2 -0.26 9.21 8.53
C CYS A 2 -1.59 8.64 9.02
N GLY A 3 -2.53 8.40 8.12
CA GLY A 3 -3.81 7.75 8.38
C GLY A 3 -4.00 6.51 7.54
N ILE A 4 -4.62 5.48 8.09
CA ILE A 4 -4.97 4.23 7.40
C ILE A 4 -6.48 4.01 7.48
N VAL A 5 -7.07 3.59 6.37
CA VAL A 5 -8.46 3.16 6.29
C VAL A 5 -8.49 1.83 5.54
N GLY A 6 -9.25 0.87 6.04
CA GLY A 6 -9.52 -0.40 5.37
C GLY A 6 -11.02 -0.63 5.29
N TYR A 7 -11.49 -1.26 4.21
CA TYR A 7 -12.88 -1.62 4.04
C TYR A 7 -13.00 -3.00 3.36
N ILE A 8 -13.89 -3.79 3.88
CA ILE A 8 -14.43 -4.99 3.23
C ILE A 8 -15.95 -5.04 3.49
N GLY A 9 -16.74 -5.19 2.45
CA GLY A 9 -18.19 -5.15 2.62
C GLY A 9 -18.95 -5.40 1.34
N ARG A 10 -20.16 -4.82 1.23
CA ARG A 10 -21.06 -4.97 0.08
C ARG A 10 -21.11 -3.73 -0.81
N GLU A 11 -20.66 -2.60 -0.30
CA GLU A 11 -20.63 -1.31 -0.98
C GLU A 11 -19.32 -1.13 -1.77
N GLN A 12 -19.31 -0.18 -2.68
CA GLN A 12 -18.07 0.21 -3.37
C GLN A 12 -17.04 0.75 -2.37
N ALA A 13 -15.84 0.15 -2.36
CA ALA A 13 -14.81 0.46 -1.38
C ALA A 13 -14.22 1.87 -1.57
N ALA A 14 -13.95 2.28 -2.80
CA ALA A 14 -13.22 3.51 -3.07
C ALA A 14 -13.88 4.76 -2.46
N PRO A 15 -15.19 5.03 -2.62
CA PRO A 15 -15.83 6.18 -1.97
C PRO A 15 -15.75 6.13 -0.44
N ILE A 16 -15.85 4.94 0.16
CA ILE A 16 -15.77 4.75 1.61
C ILE A 16 -14.35 5.04 2.10
N LEU A 17 -13.33 4.56 1.38
CA LEU A 17 -11.93 4.83 1.69
C LEU A 17 -11.62 6.32 1.61
N LEU A 18 -12.03 7.00 0.54
CA LEU A 18 -11.82 8.44 0.36
C LEU A 18 -12.51 9.24 1.48
N ASN A 19 -13.76 8.93 1.81
CA ASN A 19 -14.46 9.56 2.94
C ASN A 19 -13.74 9.33 4.27
N GLY A 20 -13.28 8.09 4.52
CA GLY A 20 -12.52 7.74 5.72
C GLY A 20 -11.19 8.51 5.81
N LEU A 21 -10.45 8.61 4.71
CA LEU A 21 -9.21 9.38 4.65
C LEU A 21 -9.46 10.88 4.85
N GLY A 22 -10.56 11.43 4.32
CA GLY A 22 -10.97 12.81 4.54
C GLY A 22 -11.17 13.16 6.02
N ARG A 23 -11.68 12.23 6.80
CA ARG A 23 -11.82 12.40 8.26
C ARG A 23 -10.47 12.42 9.00
N LEU A 24 -9.40 11.91 8.38
CA LEU A 24 -8.04 11.89 8.92
C LEU A 24 -7.18 13.06 8.42
N GLU A 25 -7.71 13.86 7.50
CA GLU A 25 -7.00 14.97 6.83
C GLU A 25 -6.47 16.03 7.80
N TYR A 26 -7.18 16.27 8.92
CA TYR A 26 -6.77 17.24 9.95
C TYR A 26 -5.38 16.98 10.53
N ARG A 27 -4.84 15.78 10.35
CA ARG A 27 -3.51 15.39 10.85
C ARG A 27 -2.35 15.93 10.00
N GLY A 28 -2.65 16.51 8.83
CA GLY A 28 -1.67 16.92 7.84
C GLY A 28 -1.06 15.72 7.10
N TYR A 29 -0.83 15.87 5.79
CA TYR A 29 -0.22 14.86 4.92
C TYR A 29 0.32 15.53 3.66
N ASP A 30 1.16 14.81 2.92
CA ASP A 30 1.79 15.27 1.68
C ASP A 30 1.42 14.44 0.45
N SER A 31 0.79 13.31 0.66
CA SER A 31 0.30 12.42 -0.40
C SER A 31 -0.76 11.47 0.12
N ALA A 32 -1.58 10.95 -0.79
CA ALA A 32 -2.63 9.98 -0.48
C ALA A 32 -2.69 8.91 -1.57
N GLY A 33 -3.26 7.75 -1.21
CA GLY A 33 -3.51 6.70 -2.18
C GLY A 33 -4.49 5.67 -1.65
N ILE A 34 -5.15 4.99 -2.57
CA ILE A 34 -6.06 3.88 -2.30
C ILE A 34 -5.74 2.71 -3.22
N CYS A 35 -6.03 1.52 -2.73
CA CYS A 35 -6.01 0.28 -3.49
C CYS A 35 -7.34 -0.43 -3.32
N VAL A 36 -7.94 -0.84 -4.43
CA VAL A 36 -9.21 -1.59 -4.44
C VAL A 36 -9.01 -2.89 -5.19
N ALA A 37 -9.51 -3.98 -4.62
CA ALA A 37 -9.49 -5.29 -5.24
C ALA A 37 -10.80 -5.54 -5.99
N ALA A 38 -10.69 -5.88 -7.28
CA ALA A 38 -11.80 -6.28 -8.13
C ALA A 38 -11.34 -7.40 -9.10
N ASP A 39 -12.15 -8.43 -9.24
CA ASP A 39 -11.92 -9.53 -10.19
C ASP A 39 -10.51 -10.16 -10.11
N GLY A 40 -9.96 -10.25 -8.91
CA GLY A 40 -8.62 -10.81 -8.65
C GLY A 40 -7.45 -9.88 -9.02
N VAL A 41 -7.74 -8.62 -9.32
CA VAL A 41 -6.75 -7.57 -9.65
C VAL A 41 -6.78 -6.48 -8.60
N LEU A 42 -5.61 -5.95 -8.26
CA LEU A 42 -5.44 -4.79 -7.38
C LEU A 42 -5.31 -3.52 -8.23
N HIS A 43 -6.25 -2.61 -8.08
CA HIS A 43 -6.25 -1.30 -8.72
C HIS A 43 -5.77 -0.25 -7.73
N VAL A 44 -4.65 0.39 -8.04
CA VAL A 44 -4.01 1.38 -7.16
C VAL A 44 -4.00 2.75 -7.82
N GLU A 45 -4.52 3.73 -7.10
CA GLU A 45 -4.38 5.14 -7.46
C GLU A 45 -3.73 5.92 -6.33
N LYS A 46 -2.75 6.72 -6.70
CA LYS A 46 -1.95 7.54 -5.77
C LYS A 46 -1.79 8.95 -6.30
N CYS A 47 -1.66 9.90 -5.38
CA CYS A 47 -1.49 11.29 -5.73
C CYS A 47 -0.67 12.04 -4.68
N LYS A 48 0.33 12.80 -5.13
CA LYS A 48 0.98 13.81 -4.31
C LYS A 48 0.02 14.96 -4.01
N GLY A 49 0.09 15.49 -2.79
CA GLY A 49 -0.66 16.66 -2.37
C GLY A 49 -1.92 16.31 -1.58
N ARG A 50 -2.97 17.10 -1.75
CA ARG A 50 -4.21 16.97 -0.98
C ARG A 50 -5.05 15.79 -1.45
N LEU A 51 -5.86 15.26 -0.54
CA LEU A 51 -6.81 14.18 -0.82
C LEU A 51 -7.78 14.55 -1.97
N ALA A 52 -8.17 15.80 -2.07
CA ALA A 52 -9.00 16.30 -3.17
C ALA A 52 -8.42 15.98 -4.56
N ASN A 53 -7.08 15.99 -4.72
CA ASN A 53 -6.44 15.62 -5.97
C ASN A 53 -6.66 14.13 -6.31
N LEU A 54 -6.64 13.26 -5.28
CA LEU A 54 -6.93 11.83 -5.45
C LEU A 54 -8.42 11.61 -5.74
N GLU A 55 -9.29 12.36 -5.07
CA GLU A 55 -10.75 12.31 -5.33
C GLU A 55 -11.06 12.70 -6.77
N GLU A 56 -10.50 13.79 -7.26
CA GLU A 56 -10.66 14.22 -8.66
C GLU A 56 -10.09 13.19 -9.64
N LYS A 57 -8.87 12.70 -9.40
CA LYS A 57 -8.19 11.69 -10.25
C LYS A 57 -8.98 10.39 -10.36
N THR A 58 -9.71 10.02 -9.33
CA THR A 58 -10.52 8.78 -9.28
C THR A 58 -11.99 8.99 -9.59
N GLU A 59 -12.39 10.21 -9.98
CA GLU A 59 -13.81 10.60 -10.12
C GLU A 59 -14.61 10.22 -8.86
N HIS A 60 -14.10 10.65 -7.70
CA HIS A 60 -14.64 10.32 -6.37
C HIS A 60 -14.76 8.81 -6.11
N GLY A 61 -13.85 8.03 -6.69
CA GLY A 61 -13.79 6.57 -6.55
C GLY A 61 -14.57 5.80 -7.62
N ALA A 62 -15.27 6.47 -8.53
CA ALA A 62 -16.07 5.80 -9.56
C ALA A 62 -15.22 4.96 -10.54
N LEU A 63 -13.96 5.34 -10.76
CA LEU A 63 -13.03 4.62 -11.62
C LEU A 63 -12.44 3.34 -11.00
N LEU A 64 -12.67 3.09 -9.71
CA LEU A 64 -12.11 1.97 -8.96
C LEU A 64 -13.22 1.08 -8.39
N PRO A 65 -13.88 0.27 -9.23
CA PRO A 65 -14.92 -0.65 -8.75
C PRO A 65 -14.34 -1.75 -7.87
N GLY A 66 -15.09 -2.18 -6.87
CA GLY A 66 -14.71 -3.24 -5.95
C GLY A 66 -15.18 -3.00 -4.52
N THR A 67 -15.24 -4.06 -3.74
CA THR A 67 -15.83 -4.08 -2.39
C THR A 67 -14.85 -4.35 -1.26
N LEU A 68 -13.57 -4.45 -1.61
CA LEU A 68 -12.44 -4.61 -0.70
C LEU A 68 -11.37 -3.59 -1.06
N GLY A 69 -10.85 -2.88 -0.07
CA GLY A 69 -9.75 -1.95 -0.34
C GLY A 69 -9.09 -1.40 0.91
N ILE A 70 -7.95 -0.77 0.69
CA ILE A 70 -7.15 -0.07 1.70
C ILE A 70 -6.78 1.33 1.19
N GLY A 71 -6.62 2.26 2.10
CA GLY A 71 -6.24 3.63 1.79
C GLY A 71 -5.31 4.23 2.84
N HIS A 72 -4.54 5.21 2.41
CA HIS A 72 -3.51 5.83 3.23
C HIS A 72 -3.36 7.32 2.91
N THR A 73 -3.18 8.14 3.95
CA THR A 73 -2.63 9.49 3.85
C THR A 73 -1.23 9.49 4.45
N ARG A 74 -0.24 9.90 3.67
CA ARG A 74 1.16 9.84 4.03
C ARG A 74 1.68 11.19 4.51
N TRP A 75 2.46 11.16 5.60
CA TRP A 75 3.41 12.20 5.96
C TRP A 75 4.82 11.63 5.76
N ALA A 76 5.56 12.16 4.78
CA ALA A 76 6.82 11.58 4.39
C ALA A 76 7.85 11.60 5.52
N THR A 77 8.43 10.42 5.79
CA THR A 77 9.60 10.24 6.67
C THR A 77 10.79 9.71 5.88
N HIS A 78 10.55 8.86 4.87
CA HIS A 78 11.54 8.28 3.98
C HIS A 78 11.08 8.44 2.52
N GLY A 79 11.97 8.95 1.67
CA GLY A 79 11.68 9.23 0.26
C GLY A 79 10.88 10.50 0.05
N GLU A 80 11.13 11.16 -1.07
CA GLU A 80 10.43 12.39 -1.46
C GLU A 80 8.92 12.17 -1.59
N PRO A 81 8.08 13.18 -1.22
CA PRO A 81 6.65 13.14 -1.51
C PRO A 81 6.40 13.14 -3.03
N ASN A 82 6.01 12.00 -3.57
CA ASN A 82 5.61 11.81 -4.95
C ASN A 82 4.66 10.61 -5.05
N ASP A 83 4.06 10.39 -6.21
CA ASP A 83 3.12 9.30 -6.42
C ASP A 83 3.75 7.91 -6.24
N ILE A 84 5.03 7.75 -6.59
CA ILE A 84 5.75 6.47 -6.46
C ILE A 84 5.95 6.09 -4.99
N ASN A 85 6.39 7.07 -4.18
CA ASN A 85 6.66 6.86 -2.76
C ASN A 85 5.40 6.91 -1.87
N SER A 86 4.24 7.24 -2.45
CA SER A 86 2.96 7.20 -1.74
C SER A 86 2.50 5.77 -1.50
N HIS A 87 1.78 5.55 -0.42
CA HIS A 87 1.10 4.28 -0.14
C HIS A 87 -0.25 4.22 -0.90
N PRO A 88 -0.76 3.02 -1.19
CA PRO A 88 -0.22 1.68 -0.91
C PRO A 88 0.97 1.30 -1.80
N HIS A 89 1.83 0.40 -1.29
CA HIS A 89 2.88 -0.26 -2.06
C HIS A 89 2.41 -1.62 -2.54
N LEU A 90 2.75 -1.97 -3.77
CA LEU A 90 2.48 -3.28 -4.35
C LEU A 90 3.72 -4.16 -4.30
N SER A 91 3.52 -5.47 -4.18
CA SER A 91 4.53 -6.46 -4.50
C SER A 91 4.80 -6.51 -6.01
N GLN A 92 5.94 -7.07 -6.42
CA GLN A 92 6.39 -7.10 -7.82
C GLN A 92 5.38 -7.77 -8.76
N ASN A 93 4.68 -8.82 -8.31
CA ASN A 93 3.64 -9.49 -9.09
C ASN A 93 2.27 -8.79 -9.05
N GLY A 94 2.15 -7.70 -8.30
CA GLY A 94 0.92 -6.93 -8.17
C GLY A 94 -0.21 -7.61 -7.39
N LYS A 95 0.08 -8.66 -6.62
CA LYS A 95 -0.95 -9.42 -5.89
C LYS A 95 -1.07 -9.07 -4.42
N ILE A 96 -0.12 -8.31 -3.89
CA ILE A 96 -0.11 -7.86 -2.51
C ILE A 96 -0.05 -6.33 -2.51
N ALA A 97 -0.96 -5.71 -1.78
CA ALA A 97 -0.94 -4.28 -1.48
C ALA A 97 -0.78 -4.06 0.02
N LEU A 98 0.10 -3.13 0.39
CA LEU A 98 0.43 -2.84 1.78
C LEU A 98 0.34 -1.35 2.06
N VAL A 99 -0.23 -1.01 3.21
CA VAL A 99 -0.12 0.31 3.85
C VAL A 99 0.51 0.14 5.22
N HIS A 100 1.38 1.06 5.62
CA HIS A 100 2.12 0.97 6.86
C HIS A 100 2.32 2.35 7.47
N ASN A 101 2.17 2.42 8.78
CA ASN A 101 2.54 3.58 9.60
C ASN A 101 3.62 3.15 10.57
N GLY A 102 4.85 3.60 10.34
CA GLY A 102 6.00 3.24 11.16
C GLY A 102 7.30 3.31 10.37
N ILE A 103 8.33 2.70 10.90
CA ILE A 103 9.66 2.59 10.30
C ILE A 103 10.09 1.13 10.36
N ILE A 104 10.55 0.59 9.24
CA ILE A 104 11.17 -0.73 9.17
C ILE A 104 12.68 -0.53 9.35
N GLU A 105 13.17 -0.75 10.55
CA GLU A 105 14.55 -0.40 10.94
C GLU A 105 15.61 -1.13 10.09
N ASN A 106 15.38 -2.40 9.77
CA ASN A 106 16.27 -3.24 8.98
C ASN A 106 15.93 -3.27 7.48
N TYR A 107 15.21 -2.27 6.96
CA TYR A 107 14.74 -2.27 5.58
C TYR A 107 15.87 -2.37 4.54
N LEU A 108 17.04 -1.79 4.82
CA LEU A 108 18.19 -1.85 3.90
C LEU A 108 18.74 -3.29 3.76
N GLU A 109 18.79 -4.03 4.86
CA GLU A 109 19.25 -5.43 4.85
C GLU A 109 18.25 -6.30 4.06
N ILE A 110 16.95 -6.13 4.33
CA ILE A 110 15.87 -6.84 3.62
C ILE A 110 15.91 -6.48 2.13
N ARG A 111 16.07 -5.21 1.80
CA ARG A 111 16.15 -4.75 0.41
C ARG A 111 17.32 -5.40 -0.32
N THR A 112 18.52 -5.35 0.26
CA THR A 112 19.73 -5.97 -0.33
C THR A 112 19.52 -7.46 -0.56
N PHE A 113 19.01 -8.18 0.44
CA PHE A 113 18.68 -9.60 0.32
C PHE A 113 17.72 -9.90 -0.83
N LEU A 114 16.65 -9.12 -0.94
CA LEU A 114 15.63 -9.32 -1.98
C LEU A 114 16.15 -8.94 -3.38
N GLU A 115 16.98 -7.89 -3.50
CA GLU A 115 17.63 -7.50 -4.75
C GLU A 115 18.59 -8.62 -5.25
N GLU A 116 19.31 -9.30 -4.36
CA GLU A 116 20.11 -10.49 -4.69
C GLU A 116 19.25 -11.67 -5.19
N LYS A 117 17.98 -11.74 -4.78
CA LYS A 117 17.00 -12.71 -5.29
C LYS A 117 16.31 -12.27 -6.58
N GLY A 118 16.68 -11.11 -7.13
CA GLY A 118 16.14 -10.59 -8.39
C GLY A 118 14.87 -9.74 -8.24
N VAL A 119 14.49 -9.38 -7.01
CA VAL A 119 13.35 -8.49 -6.75
C VAL A 119 13.72 -7.06 -7.16
N LYS A 120 12.81 -6.39 -7.85
CA LYS A 120 12.97 -4.99 -8.26
C LYS A 120 12.08 -4.09 -7.43
N PHE A 121 12.67 -3.10 -6.81
CA PHE A 121 11.96 -2.08 -6.05
C PHE A 121 11.59 -0.89 -6.93
N VAL A 122 10.42 -0.33 -6.71
CA VAL A 122 9.90 0.83 -7.44
C VAL A 122 10.08 2.10 -6.62
N SER A 123 9.81 2.03 -5.31
CA SER A 123 9.87 3.19 -4.43
C SER A 123 11.18 3.27 -3.62
N GLN A 124 11.34 4.41 -2.97
CA GLN A 124 12.44 4.66 -2.03
C GLN A 124 12.02 4.45 -0.57
N THR A 125 10.81 3.94 -0.33
CA THR A 125 10.28 3.78 1.03
C THR A 125 10.75 2.48 1.67
N ASP A 126 10.86 2.51 2.98
CA ASP A 126 11.10 1.34 3.80
C ASP A 126 9.93 0.33 3.75
N SER A 127 8.71 0.83 3.63
CA SER A 127 7.50 0.00 3.67
C SER A 127 7.36 -0.95 2.49
N GLU A 128 7.89 -0.61 1.31
CA GLU A 128 7.81 -1.48 0.13
C GLU A 128 8.49 -2.84 0.38
N VAL A 129 9.55 -2.88 1.20
CA VAL A 129 10.28 -4.13 1.47
C VAL A 129 9.37 -5.21 2.06
N VAL A 130 8.36 -4.82 2.85
CA VAL A 130 7.43 -5.76 3.49
C VAL A 130 6.52 -6.42 2.44
N ALA A 131 6.02 -5.67 1.46
CA ALA A 131 5.21 -6.23 0.38
C ALA A 131 6.03 -7.22 -0.47
N GLN A 132 7.28 -6.87 -0.77
CA GLN A 132 8.19 -7.71 -1.55
C GLN A 132 8.64 -8.96 -0.77
N LEU A 133 8.95 -8.80 0.52
CA LEU A 133 9.32 -9.92 1.40
C LEU A 133 8.16 -10.91 1.57
N LEU A 134 6.95 -10.41 1.73
CA LEU A 134 5.76 -11.26 1.83
C LEU A 134 5.53 -12.06 0.53
N GLU A 135 5.70 -11.44 -0.63
CA GLU A 135 5.65 -12.15 -1.91
C GLU A 135 6.74 -13.23 -2.01
N TYR A 136 7.96 -12.89 -1.61
CA TYR A 136 9.08 -13.85 -1.59
C TYR A 136 8.77 -15.04 -0.67
N CYS A 137 8.32 -14.79 0.56
CA CYS A 137 7.96 -15.83 1.50
C CYS A 137 6.82 -16.74 0.99
N LEU A 138 5.81 -16.16 0.33
CA LEU A 138 4.72 -16.93 -0.27
C LEU A 138 5.18 -17.87 -1.41
N GLY A 139 6.33 -17.59 -2.03
CA GLY A 139 6.94 -18.43 -3.05
C GLY A 139 7.81 -19.57 -2.52
N LEU A 140 8.05 -19.62 -1.20
CA LEU A 140 8.91 -20.65 -0.61
C LEU A 140 8.16 -21.98 -0.45
N PRO A 141 8.86 -23.13 -0.65
CA PRO A 141 8.24 -24.46 -0.57
C PRO A 141 7.62 -24.79 0.80
N GLU A 142 8.16 -24.22 1.88
CA GLU A 142 7.68 -24.40 3.25
C GLU A 142 6.46 -23.56 3.60
N THR A 143 6.09 -22.60 2.76
CA THR A 143 4.95 -21.71 3.00
C THR A 143 3.71 -22.25 2.33
N ASN A 144 2.72 -22.66 3.12
CA ASN A 144 1.49 -23.25 2.62
C ASN A 144 0.31 -22.27 2.62
N THR A 145 0.37 -21.24 3.46
CA THR A 145 -0.72 -20.28 3.64
C THR A 145 -0.21 -18.84 3.78
N VAL A 146 -1.08 -17.86 3.56
CA VAL A 146 -0.75 -16.44 3.81
C VAL A 146 -0.37 -16.18 5.28
N PRO A 147 -1.04 -16.75 6.29
CA PRO A 147 -0.59 -16.66 7.67
C PRO A 147 0.84 -17.17 7.91
N ASP A 148 1.27 -18.25 7.25
CA ASP A 148 2.64 -18.76 7.37
C ASP A 148 3.65 -17.74 6.84
N ALA A 149 3.37 -17.14 5.68
CA ALA A 149 4.21 -16.10 5.10
C ALA A 149 4.29 -14.86 6.00
N ILE A 150 3.17 -14.42 6.57
CA ILE A 150 3.14 -13.30 7.53
C ILE A 150 3.98 -13.63 8.75
N TYR A 151 3.88 -14.85 9.27
CA TYR A 151 4.69 -15.27 10.41
C TYR A 151 6.19 -15.19 10.09
N MET A 152 6.63 -15.65 8.91
CA MET A 152 8.03 -15.57 8.47
C MET A 152 8.54 -14.11 8.32
N VAL A 153 7.67 -13.21 7.86
CA VAL A 153 8.02 -11.78 7.71
C VAL A 153 8.22 -11.10 9.07
N LEU A 154 7.54 -11.57 10.11
CA LEU A 154 7.56 -10.97 11.45
C LEU A 154 8.66 -11.54 12.36
N HIS A 155 9.34 -12.62 11.97
CA HIS A 155 10.38 -13.33 12.75
C HIS A 155 11.66 -13.50 11.96
#